data_b596d08209285c41224fa7f7da30a392
#
_entry.id   b596d08209285c41224fa7f7da30a392
#
_cell.length_a   1.000
_cell.length_b   1.000
_cell.length_c   1.000
_cell.angle_alpha   90.00
_cell.angle_beta   90.00
_cell.angle_gamma   90.00
#
_symmetry.space_group_name_H-M   'P 1'
#
loop_
_entity.id
_entity.type
_entity.pdbx_description
1 polymer ?
#
loop_
_entity_poly.entity_id
_entity_poly.type
_entity_poly.pdbx_seq_one_letter_code
_entity_poly.pdbx_strand_id
1 'polypeptide(L)' 'MRPAEAEHKINQVLAETFKTPAGRAALNYLKEITLYTVHPAGTDPNVLAHTEGGRYLVGLIRKRINDAEKGLPNVL' A
#
# COMPACT_ATOMS: atom_id res chain seq x y z
N MET A 1 -15.06 3.72 -13.69
CA MET A 1 -15.05 2.78 -12.53
C MET A 1 -14.78 1.37 -13.03
N ARG A 2 -13.88 0.66 -12.36
CA ARG A 2 -13.58 -0.73 -12.72
C ARG A 2 -14.67 -1.66 -12.18
N PRO A 3 -15.03 -2.72 -12.93
CA PRO A 3 -15.96 -3.71 -12.39
C PRO A 3 -15.37 -4.47 -11.20
N ALA A 4 -16.23 -5.03 -10.35
CA ALA A 4 -15.81 -5.75 -9.15
C ALA A 4 -14.82 -6.87 -9.46
N GLU A 5 -14.97 -7.55 -10.57
CA GLU A 5 -14.06 -8.62 -11.00
C GLU A 5 -12.64 -8.12 -11.21
N ALA A 6 -12.50 -6.93 -11.82
CA ALA A 6 -11.19 -6.33 -12.02
C ALA A 6 -10.57 -5.91 -10.69
N GLU A 7 -11.38 -5.42 -9.76
CA GLU A 7 -10.90 -5.06 -8.42
C GLU A 7 -10.41 -6.30 -7.66
N HIS A 8 -11.15 -7.40 -7.72
CA HIS A 8 -10.74 -8.67 -7.14
C HIS A 8 -9.40 -9.15 -7.70
N LYS A 9 -9.26 -9.06 -9.02
CA LYS A 9 -8.05 -9.50 -9.69
C LYS A 9 -6.84 -8.68 -9.26
N ILE A 10 -6.99 -7.37 -9.15
CA ILE A 10 -5.92 -6.49 -8.66
C ILE A 10 -5.53 -6.88 -7.23
N ASN A 11 -6.51 -7.09 -6.37
CA ASN A 11 -6.27 -7.52 -4.99
C ASN A 11 -5.48 -8.82 -4.94
N GLN A 12 -5.86 -9.79 -5.75
CA GLN A 12 -5.19 -11.09 -5.80
C GLN A 12 -3.76 -10.99 -6.31
N VAL A 13 -3.54 -10.21 -7.37
CA VAL A 13 -2.20 -9.99 -7.92
C VAL A 13 -1.28 -9.38 -6.87
N LEU A 14 -1.76 -8.37 -6.15
CA LEU A 14 -0.97 -7.73 -5.11
C LEU A 14 -0.69 -8.69 -3.95
N ALA A 15 -1.70 -9.45 -3.53
CA ALA A 15 -1.52 -10.42 -2.46
C ALA A 15 -0.48 -11.48 -2.85
N GLU A 16 -0.56 -12.02 -4.05
CA GLU A 16 0.39 -13.04 -4.52
C GLU A 16 1.81 -12.47 -4.64
N THR A 17 1.94 -11.25 -5.15
CA THR A 17 3.24 -10.60 -5.32
C THR A 17 3.94 -10.42 -3.98
N PHE A 18 3.22 -9.93 -2.98
CA PHE A 18 3.82 -9.61 -1.67
C PHE A 18 3.76 -10.76 -0.66
N LYS A 19 3.26 -11.91 -1.05
CA LYS A 19 3.22 -13.10 -0.20
C LYS A 19 4.55 -13.86 -0.20
N THR A 20 5.33 -13.74 -1.26
CA THR A 20 6.63 -14.40 -1.38
C THR A 20 7.63 -13.78 -0.38
N PRO A 21 8.71 -14.49 0.00
CA PRO A 21 9.73 -13.91 0.87
C PRO A 21 10.33 -12.62 0.33
N ALA A 22 10.62 -12.57 -0.96
CA ALA A 22 11.14 -11.36 -1.60
C ALA A 22 10.09 -10.24 -1.59
N GLY A 23 8.83 -10.57 -1.88
CA GLY A 23 7.75 -9.60 -1.85
C GLY A 23 7.51 -9.03 -0.47
N ARG A 24 7.57 -9.86 0.57
CA ARG A 24 7.45 -9.40 1.96
C ARG A 24 8.58 -8.45 2.33
N ALA A 25 9.80 -8.79 1.94
CA ALA A 25 10.96 -7.92 2.20
C ALA A 25 10.81 -6.58 1.48
N ALA A 26 10.34 -6.60 0.24
CA ALA A 26 10.09 -5.38 -0.53
C ALA A 26 9.01 -4.52 0.14
N LEU A 27 7.91 -5.12 0.58
CA LEU A 27 6.83 -4.39 1.24
C LEU A 27 7.30 -3.80 2.57
N ASN A 28 8.10 -4.56 3.34
CA ASN A 28 8.67 -4.05 4.58
C ASN A 28 9.56 -2.83 4.33
N TYR A 29 10.37 -2.86 3.30
CA TYR A 29 11.18 -1.71 2.92
C TYR A 29 10.30 -0.50 2.57
N LEU A 30 9.25 -0.72 1.77
CA LEU A 30 8.33 0.36 1.41
C LEU A 30 7.65 0.95 2.64
N LYS A 31 7.27 0.13 3.61
CA LYS A 31 6.70 0.60 4.88
C LYS A 31 7.71 1.46 5.65
N GLU A 32 8.96 1.05 5.70
CA GLU A 32 10.00 1.78 6.43
C GLU A 32 10.21 3.17 5.88
N ILE A 33 10.23 3.31 4.55
CA ILE A 33 10.47 4.61 3.92
C ILE A 33 9.21 5.48 3.82
N THR A 34 8.05 4.98 4.19
CA THR A 34 6.78 5.71 4.11
C THR A 34 6.08 5.79 5.47
N LEU A 35 5.51 4.66 5.93
CA LEU A 35 4.64 4.64 7.11
C LEU A 35 5.40 4.92 8.40
N TYR A 36 6.65 4.47 8.49
CA TYR A 36 7.45 4.59 9.71
C TYR A 36 8.45 5.73 9.68
N THR A 37 8.45 6.52 8.60
CA THR A 37 9.30 7.69 8.51
C THR A 37 8.70 8.83 9.33
N VAL A 38 9.51 9.45 10.18
CA VAL A 38 9.10 10.58 11.01
C VAL A 38 9.95 11.78 10.59
N HIS A 39 9.30 12.92 10.37
CA HIS A 39 9.96 14.17 10.06
C HIS A 39 10.01 15.06 11.28
N PRO A 40 11.13 15.79 11.50
CA PRO A 40 11.22 16.72 12.62
C PRO A 40 10.29 17.92 12.42
N ALA A 41 10.00 18.61 13.52
CA ALA A 41 9.23 19.85 13.49
C ALA A 41 9.95 20.85 12.57
N GLY A 42 9.16 21.60 11.79
CA GLY A 42 9.71 22.58 10.86
C GLY A 42 10.08 22.02 9.49
N THR A 43 9.79 20.74 9.23
CA THR A 43 10.00 20.15 7.91
C THR A 43 9.15 20.88 6.87
N ASP A 44 9.73 21.09 5.70
CA ASP A 44 9.07 21.78 4.58
C ASP A 44 7.73 21.11 4.23
N PRO A 45 6.64 21.88 4.09
CA PRO A 45 5.33 21.31 3.75
C PRO A 45 5.31 20.48 2.48
N ASN A 46 6.14 20.80 1.48
CA ASN A 46 6.21 20.01 0.25
C ASN A 46 6.80 18.63 0.50
N VAL A 47 7.77 18.54 1.40
CA VAL A 47 8.35 17.25 1.81
C VAL A 47 7.30 16.42 2.54
N LEU A 48 6.54 17.06 3.44
CA LEU A 48 5.47 16.37 4.17
C LEU A 48 4.38 15.86 3.22
N ALA A 49 3.97 16.67 2.25
CA ALA A 49 2.96 16.27 1.28
C ALA A 49 3.44 15.08 0.44
N HIS A 50 4.70 15.09 0.04
CA HIS A 50 5.30 14.00 -0.72
C HIS A 50 5.30 12.70 0.10
N THR A 51 5.69 12.78 1.37
CA THR A 51 5.69 11.64 2.28
C THR A 51 4.29 11.09 2.46
N GLU A 52 3.29 11.95 2.62
CA GLU A 52 1.89 11.52 2.76
C GLU A 52 1.39 10.80 1.52
N GLY A 53 1.80 11.24 0.32
CA GLY A 53 1.49 10.54 -0.92
C GLY A 53 2.04 9.11 -0.93
N GLY A 54 3.28 8.94 -0.47
CA GLY A 54 3.89 7.61 -0.33
C GLY A 54 3.16 6.74 0.69
N ARG A 55 2.80 7.30 1.84
CA ARG A 55 2.01 6.60 2.86
C ARG A 55 0.67 6.14 2.31
N TYR A 56 0.00 6.99 1.57
CA TYR A 56 -1.29 6.65 0.96
C TYR A 56 -1.15 5.45 0.03
N LEU A 57 -0.14 5.47 -0.85
CA LEU A 57 0.06 4.39 -1.81
C LEU A 57 0.33 3.06 -1.10
N VAL A 58 1.25 3.04 -0.13
CA VAL A 58 1.58 1.82 0.60
C VAL A 58 0.38 1.34 1.42
N GLY A 59 -0.37 2.26 2.01
CA GLY A 59 -1.60 1.93 2.71
C GLY A 59 -2.64 1.28 1.81
N LEU A 60 -2.76 1.78 0.57
CA LEU A 60 -3.66 1.20 -0.41
C LEU A 60 -3.24 -0.23 -0.79
N ILE A 61 -1.95 -0.47 -0.98
CA ILE A 61 -1.44 -1.82 -1.26
C ILE A 61 -1.81 -2.78 -0.13
N ARG A 62 -1.58 -2.36 1.11
CA ARG A 62 -1.90 -3.17 2.30
C ARG A 62 -3.40 -3.48 2.39
N LYS A 63 -4.23 -2.49 2.10
CA LYS A 63 -5.68 -2.68 2.11
C LYS A 63 -6.11 -3.69 1.07
N ARG A 64 -5.56 -3.61 -0.13
CA ARG A 64 -5.88 -4.54 -1.21
C ARG A 64 -5.46 -5.97 -0.88
N ILE A 65 -4.29 -6.15 -0.27
CA ILE A 65 -3.84 -7.47 0.19
C ILE A 65 -4.81 -8.03 1.23
N ASN A 66 -5.21 -7.21 2.19
CA ASN A 66 -6.16 -7.57 3.22
C ASN A 66 -7.51 -7.98 2.63
N ASP A 67 -8.00 -7.21 1.67
CA ASP A 67 -9.28 -7.50 1.01
C ASP A 67 -9.21 -8.81 0.22
N ALA A 68 -8.07 -9.12 -0.40
CA ALA A 68 -7.87 -10.40 -1.08
C ALA A 68 -7.97 -11.57 -0.10
N GLU A 69 -7.35 -11.44 1.07
CA GLU A 69 -7.40 -12.48 2.10
C GLU A 69 -8.81 -12.71 2.62
N LYS A 70 -9.63 -11.68 2.62
CA LYS A 70 -11.04 -11.75 3.04
C LYS A 70 -11.98 -12.12 1.90
N GLY A 71 -11.47 -12.16 0.66
CA GLY A 71 -12.30 -12.40 -0.52
C GLY A 71 -13.22 -11.25 -0.87
N LEU A 72 -12.91 -10.02 -0.43
CA LEU A 72 -13.75 -8.85 -0.65
C LEU A 72 -13.21 -8.01 -1.82
N PRO A 73 -14.12 -7.39 -2.62
CA PRO A 73 -13.69 -6.39 -3.58
C PRO A 73 -13.22 -5.13 -2.87
N ASN A 74 -12.26 -4.42 -3.46
CA ASN A 74 -11.85 -3.14 -2.92
C ASN A 74 -12.84 -2.06 -3.33
N VAL A 75 -13.47 -1.43 -2.37
CA VAL A 75 -14.49 -0.41 -2.59
C VAL A 75 -13.93 0.93 -2.12
N LEU A 76 -13.25 1.62 -3.02
CA LEU A 76 -12.74 2.96 -2.73
C LEU A 76 -13.58 4.02 -3.41
#